data_cf7bb4be61838e9f26dfdfb978ba005c
#
_entry.id   cf7bb4be61838e9f26dfdfb978ba005c
#
_cell.length_a   1.000
_cell.length_b   1.000
_cell.length_c   1.000
_cell.angle_alpha   90.00
_cell.angle_beta   90.00
_cell.angle_gamma   90.00
#
_symmetry.space_group_name_H-M   'P 1'
#
loop_
_entity.id
_entity.type
_entity.pdbx_description
1 polymer ?
#
loop_
_entity_poly.entity_id
_entity_poly.type
_entity_poly.pdbx_seq_one_letter_code
_entity_poly.pdbx_strand_id
1 'polypeptide(L)' 'SSDLFADAEAECGALLGRNLALPAYDQCIKASHLFNLLDARGVISVTERASYIGRVRALAKGCCEAWVAGENG' A
#
# COMPACT_ATOMS: atom_id res chain seq x y z
N SER A 1 -19.33 5.80 -4.48
CA SER A 1 -18.55 4.56 -4.47
C SER A 1 -17.22 4.80 -3.81
N SER A 2 -16.77 3.85 -3.04
CA SER A 2 -15.49 3.98 -2.34
C SER A 2 -14.36 3.41 -3.20
N ASP A 3 -13.21 4.04 -3.12
CA ASP A 3 -11.98 3.54 -3.73
C ASP A 3 -11.27 2.70 -2.67
N LEU A 4 -11.43 1.39 -2.77
CA LEU A 4 -10.86 0.46 -1.79
C LEU A 4 -9.33 0.52 -1.73
N PHE A 5 -8.69 0.75 -2.88
CA PHE A 5 -7.23 0.91 -2.91
C PHE A 5 -6.81 2.17 -2.13
N ALA A 6 -7.47 3.29 -2.39
CA ALA A 6 -7.15 4.54 -1.70
C ALA A 6 -7.41 4.42 -0.20
N ASP A 7 -8.46 3.70 0.20
CA ASP A 7 -8.75 3.45 1.61
C ASP A 7 -7.63 2.65 2.28
N ALA A 8 -7.15 1.59 1.63
CA ALA A 8 -6.05 0.78 2.16
C ALA A 8 -4.75 1.60 2.21
N GLU A 9 -4.50 2.40 1.19
CA GLU A 9 -3.34 3.28 1.12
C GLU A 9 -3.35 4.29 2.27
N ALA A 10 -4.48 4.93 2.50
CA ALA A 10 -4.62 5.92 3.56
C ALA A 10 -4.45 5.29 4.94
N GLU A 11 -5.04 4.11 5.15
CA GLU A 11 -4.91 3.39 6.42
C GLU A 11 -3.46 2.96 6.67
N CYS A 12 -2.78 2.48 5.63
CA CYS A 12 -1.37 2.14 5.73
C CYS A 12 -0.55 3.35 6.17
N GLY A 13 -0.76 4.50 5.53
CA GLY A 13 -0.06 5.74 5.88
C GLY A 13 -0.32 6.18 7.31
N ALA A 14 -1.57 6.08 7.77
CA ALA A 14 -1.94 6.44 9.13
C ALA A 14 -1.23 5.53 10.15
N LEU A 15 -1.17 4.23 9.87
CA LEU A 15 -0.50 3.27 10.74
C LEU A 15 1.01 3.50 10.77
N LEU A 16 1.61 3.83 9.62
CA LEU A 16 3.04 4.18 9.55
C LEU A 16 3.34 5.42 10.38
N GLY A 17 2.45 6.41 10.37
CA GLY A 17 2.59 7.61 11.17
C GLY A 17 2.58 7.33 12.67
N ARG A 18 2.04 6.17 13.08
CA ARG A 18 2.01 5.72 14.47
C ARG A 18 3.08 4.67 14.76
N ASN A 19 3.98 4.42 13.82
CA ASN A 19 5.05 3.42 13.93
C ASN A 19 4.52 1.99 14.12
N LEU A 20 3.35 1.70 13.56
CA LEU A 20 2.73 0.38 13.62
C LEU A 20 3.01 -0.38 12.31
N ALA A 21 4.25 -0.89 12.20
CA ALA A 21 4.73 -1.49 10.96
C ALA A 21 3.94 -2.73 10.51
N LEU A 22 3.63 -3.64 11.42
CA LEU A 22 2.94 -4.88 11.05
C LEU A 22 1.51 -4.64 10.55
N PRO A 23 0.65 -3.90 11.26
CA PRO A 23 -0.68 -3.61 10.71
C PRO A 23 -0.61 -2.74 9.45
N ALA A 24 0.40 -1.86 9.34
CA ALA A 24 0.60 -1.09 8.11
C ALA A 24 0.92 -2.01 6.93
N TYR A 25 1.75 -3.01 7.16
CA TYR A 25 2.10 -3.98 6.12
C TYR A 25 0.87 -4.78 5.66
N ASP A 26 -0.03 -5.13 6.58
CA ASP A 26 -1.29 -5.78 6.22
C ASP A 26 -2.10 -4.92 5.24
N GLN A 27 -2.14 -3.61 5.46
CA GLN A 27 -2.83 -2.70 4.56
C GLN A 27 -2.10 -2.57 3.22
N CYS A 28 -0.77 -2.62 3.24
CA CYS A 28 0.03 -2.62 2.01
C CYS A 28 -0.30 -3.86 1.16
N ILE A 29 -0.38 -5.03 1.78
CA ILE A 29 -0.74 -6.27 1.09
C ILE A 29 -2.15 -6.16 0.52
N LYS A 30 -3.09 -5.61 1.28
CA LYS A 30 -4.46 -5.41 0.82
C LYS A 30 -4.50 -4.52 -0.42
N ALA A 31 -3.75 -3.41 -0.40
CA ALA A 31 -3.66 -2.51 -1.54
C ALA A 31 -3.09 -3.23 -2.77
N SER A 32 -2.06 -4.05 -2.58
CA SER A 32 -1.43 -4.82 -3.64
C SER A 32 -2.44 -5.81 -4.27
N HIS A 33 -3.20 -6.52 -3.44
CA HIS A 33 -4.23 -7.45 -3.92
C HIS A 33 -5.33 -6.73 -4.70
N LEU A 34 -5.75 -5.57 -4.23
CA LEU A 34 -6.77 -4.77 -4.91
C LEU A 34 -6.26 -4.31 -6.29
N PHE A 35 -5.01 -3.88 -6.37
CA PHE A 35 -4.40 -3.52 -7.64
C PHE A 35 -4.37 -4.73 -8.59
N ASN A 36 -3.94 -5.90 -8.09
CA ASN A 36 -3.86 -7.10 -8.90
C ASN A 36 -5.23 -7.49 -9.47
N LEU A 37 -6.29 -7.32 -8.68
CA LEU A 37 -7.65 -7.58 -9.14
C LEU A 37 -8.05 -6.63 -10.27
N LEU A 38 -7.75 -5.35 -10.12
CA LEU A 38 -8.05 -4.35 -11.15
C LEU A 38 -7.27 -4.62 -12.43
N ASP A 39 -6.00 -4.97 -12.30
CA ASP A 39 -5.13 -5.28 -13.44
C ASP A 39 -5.63 -6.53 -14.18
N ALA A 40 -6.03 -7.55 -13.42
CA ALA A 40 -6.55 -8.79 -14.00
C ALA A 40 -7.85 -8.57 -14.78
N ARG A 41 -8.67 -7.61 -14.35
CA ARG A 41 -9.91 -7.27 -15.05
C ARG A 41 -9.69 -6.43 -16.30
N GLY A 42 -8.49 -5.90 -16.49
CA GLY A 42 -8.17 -5.08 -17.64
C GLY A 42 -8.88 -3.74 -17.66
N VAL A 43 -9.26 -3.22 -16.48
CA VAL A 43 -10.01 -1.96 -16.36
C VAL A 43 -9.13 -0.74 -16.13
N ILE A 44 -7.82 -0.94 -16.06
CA ILE A 44 -6.87 0.16 -15.83
C ILE A 44 -5.97 0.33 -17.05
N SER A 45 -5.65 1.59 -17.35
CA SER A 45 -4.76 1.93 -18.45
C SER A 45 -3.30 1.64 -18.10
N VAL A 46 -2.41 1.68 -19.10
CA VAL A 46 -0.97 1.53 -18.89
C VAL A 46 -0.45 2.61 -17.93
N THR A 47 -0.91 3.83 -18.09
CA THR A 47 -0.50 4.95 -17.24
C THR A 47 -0.97 4.74 -15.79
N GLU A 48 -2.23 4.33 -15.63
CA GLU A 48 -2.77 4.03 -14.30
C GLU A 48 -2.03 2.88 -13.64
N ARG A 49 -1.70 1.85 -14.42
CA ARG A 49 -0.96 0.70 -13.90
C ARG A 49 0.39 1.13 -13.33
N ALA A 50 1.12 1.97 -14.06
CA ALA A 50 2.41 2.49 -13.58
C ALA A 50 2.24 3.29 -12.30
N SER A 51 1.18 4.08 -12.19
CA SER A 51 0.87 4.86 -11.00
C SER A 51 0.60 3.95 -9.79
N TYR A 52 -0.24 2.92 -9.96
CA TYR A 52 -0.53 1.98 -8.88
C TYR A 52 0.73 1.24 -8.40
N ILE A 53 1.58 0.81 -9.33
CA ILE A 53 2.82 0.13 -8.98
C ILE A 53 3.70 1.04 -8.13
N GLY A 54 3.83 2.31 -8.51
CA GLY A 54 4.60 3.29 -7.75
C GLY A 54 4.03 3.49 -6.35
N ARG A 55 2.70 3.55 -6.24
CA ARG A 55 2.03 3.73 -4.94
C ARG A 55 2.25 2.53 -4.02
N VAL A 56 2.11 1.31 -4.56
CA VAL A 56 2.36 0.09 -3.78
C VAL A 56 3.81 0.03 -3.32
N ARG A 57 4.75 0.36 -4.20
CA ARG A 57 6.18 0.39 -3.83
C ARG A 57 6.45 1.39 -2.72
N ALA A 58 5.82 2.56 -2.77
CA ALA A 58 5.99 3.57 -1.73
C ALA A 58 5.49 3.07 -0.37
N LEU A 59 4.34 2.37 -0.36
CA LEU A 59 3.80 1.78 0.86
C LEU A 59 4.74 0.69 1.41
N ALA A 60 5.25 -0.17 0.55
CA ALA A 60 6.17 -1.24 0.94
C ALA A 60 7.45 -0.66 1.53
N LYS A 61 7.99 0.38 0.90
CA LYS A 61 9.19 1.05 1.40
C LYS A 61 8.94 1.64 2.79
N GLY A 62 7.81 2.31 2.98
CA GLY A 62 7.44 2.88 4.28
C GLY A 62 7.33 1.82 5.36
N CYS A 63 6.73 0.66 5.02
CA CYS A 63 6.61 -0.45 5.97
C CYS A 63 7.98 -1.01 6.36
N CYS A 64 8.88 -1.17 5.39
CA CYS A 64 10.24 -1.65 5.67
C CYS A 64 11.01 -0.69 6.56
N GLU A 65 10.90 0.61 6.28
CA GLU A 65 11.58 1.63 7.09
C GLU A 65 11.04 1.63 8.52
N ALA A 66 9.73 1.52 8.68
CA ALA A 66 9.11 1.47 10.00
C ALA A 66 9.51 0.21 10.77
N TRP A 67 9.60 -0.92 10.08
CA TRP A 67 10.02 -2.18 10.69
C TRP A 67 11.45 -2.08 11.22
N VAL A 68 12.36 -1.59 10.39
CA VAL A 68 13.76 -1.43 10.77
C VAL A 68 13.91 -0.44 11.94
N ALA A 69 13.20 0.67 11.89
CA ALA A 69 13.23 1.66 12.98
C ALA A 69 12.71 1.08 14.28
N GLY A 70 11.65 0.25 14.21
CA GLY A 70 11.09 -0.42 15.38
C GLY A 70 12.04 -1.43 15.97
N GLU A 71 12.77 -2.18 15.17
CA GLU A 71 13.75 -3.15 15.64
C GLU A 71 14.93 -2.49 16.31
N ASN A 72 15.35 -1.34 15.78
CA ASN A 72 16.52 -0.63 16.28
C ASN A 72 16.19 0.33 17.42
N GLY A 73 14.92 0.58 17.61
CA GLY A 73 14.45 1.48 18.66
C GLY A 73 14.09 0.74 19.90
#